data_c19924b46c763abe48eefcbe90296a71
#
_entry.id   c19924b46c763abe48eefcbe90296a71
#
_cell.length_a   1.000
_cell.length_b   1.000
_cell.length_c   1.000
_cell.angle_alpha   90.00
_cell.angle_beta   90.00
_cell.angle_gamma   90.00
#
_symmetry.space_group_name_H-M   'P 1'
#
loop_
_entity.id
_entity.type
_entity.pdbx_description
1 polymer ?
#
loop_
_entity_poly.entity_id
_entity_poly.type
_entity_poly.pdbx_seq_one_letter_code
_entity_poly.pdbx_strand_id
1 'polypeptide(L)'
;MVLGLPEGNLLIDTPPELRIQLIREGLGLVHAVAYTHAHADHLFGLDDLRVFPRYLGHEVPIYCEPEVERAIRRSFAYAFDPAAQMIPAGGVPELVFRPIGTEPFQTLGATVTPIRLWHGPMPILGYRVGGVAYCTDVSEIPPEGIARLQGLDVLILDGLRRQPHPTHLNLDQAVEVARRLAPGRTFFTHIAHRLEHEATNRTLPPGMELAYDGLTIPLNQEARHSCLA
;
A
#
# COMPACT_ATOMS: atom_id res chain seq x y z
N MET A 1 2.60 0.84 -3.62
CA MET A 1 2.50 -0.56 -4.12
C MET A 1 1.31 -0.69 -5.07
N VAL A 2 1.37 -1.56 -6.10
CA VAL A 2 0.21 -1.84 -6.99
C VAL A 2 -0.22 -3.30 -6.83
N LEU A 3 -1.52 -3.52 -6.70
CA LEU A 3 -2.16 -4.85 -6.73
C LEU A 3 -2.98 -4.97 -8.02
N GLY A 4 -2.62 -5.93 -8.88
CA GLY A 4 -3.46 -6.33 -10.00
C GLY A 4 -4.62 -7.17 -9.48
N LEU A 5 -5.85 -6.65 -9.62
CA LEU A 5 -7.10 -7.28 -9.20
C LEU A 5 -7.92 -7.68 -10.42
N PRO A 6 -8.99 -8.50 -10.28
CA PRO A 6 -9.77 -8.98 -11.41
C PRO A 6 -10.31 -7.89 -12.35
N GLU A 7 -10.67 -6.73 -11.81
CA GLU A 7 -11.26 -5.62 -12.57
C GLU A 7 -10.33 -4.40 -12.70
N GLY A 8 -9.04 -4.52 -12.37
CA GLY A 8 -8.08 -3.44 -12.55
C GLY A 8 -7.01 -3.33 -11.46
N ASN A 9 -6.25 -2.24 -11.52
CA ASN A 9 -5.12 -1.98 -10.64
C ASN A 9 -5.53 -1.13 -9.44
N LEU A 10 -5.39 -1.67 -8.23
CA LEU A 10 -5.47 -0.92 -6.98
C LEU A 10 -4.07 -0.43 -6.61
N LEU A 11 -3.90 0.87 -6.53
CA LEU A 11 -2.68 1.49 -6.01
C LEU A 11 -2.82 1.70 -4.50
N ILE A 12 -1.80 1.33 -3.72
CA ILE A 12 -1.70 1.70 -2.31
C ILE A 12 -0.64 2.79 -2.19
N ASP A 13 -1.07 3.95 -1.71
CA ASP A 13 -0.34 5.22 -1.60
C ASP A 13 0.15 5.81 -2.95
N THR A 14 0.36 7.11 -2.97
CA THR A 14 0.87 7.88 -4.11
C THR A 14 2.15 8.61 -3.72
N PRO A 15 3.31 7.95 -3.78
CA PRO A 15 4.58 8.59 -3.44
C PRO A 15 4.93 9.70 -4.45
N PRO A 16 5.82 10.66 -4.10
CA PRO A 16 6.24 11.75 -4.99
C PRO A 16 6.77 11.27 -6.35
N GLU A 17 7.37 10.09 -6.40
CA GLU A 17 7.94 9.48 -7.62
C GLU A 17 6.91 8.65 -8.41
N LEU A 18 5.63 8.69 -8.07
CA LEU A 18 4.58 7.83 -8.64
C LEU A 18 4.62 7.76 -10.17
N ARG A 19 4.65 8.90 -10.84
CA ARG A 19 4.66 8.95 -12.31
C ARG A 19 5.85 8.22 -12.90
N ILE A 20 7.04 8.44 -12.34
CA ILE A 20 8.28 7.82 -12.82
C ILE A 20 8.21 6.32 -12.62
N GLN A 21 7.70 5.86 -11.47
CA GLN A 21 7.56 4.44 -11.15
C GLN A 21 6.55 3.77 -12.09
N LEU A 22 5.38 4.36 -12.31
CA LEU A 22 4.36 3.80 -13.22
C LEU A 22 4.87 3.69 -14.66
N ILE A 23 5.57 4.72 -15.16
CA ILE A 23 6.16 4.70 -16.51
C ILE A 23 7.23 3.61 -16.61
N ARG A 24 8.13 3.51 -15.64
CA ARG A 24 9.21 2.52 -15.64
C ARG A 24 8.67 1.09 -15.67
N GLU A 25 7.61 0.81 -14.91
CA GLU A 25 7.01 -0.52 -14.82
C GLU A 25 5.95 -0.79 -15.89
N GLY A 26 5.72 0.14 -16.82
CA GLY A 26 4.71 -0.02 -17.88
C GLY A 26 3.27 -0.07 -17.38
N LEU A 27 3.00 0.46 -16.18
CA LEU A 27 1.66 0.49 -15.58
C LEU A 27 0.89 1.70 -16.10
N GLY A 28 0.11 1.49 -17.15
CA GLY A 28 -0.58 2.58 -17.87
C GLY A 28 -1.84 3.11 -17.18
N LEU A 29 -2.44 2.38 -16.24
CA LEU A 29 -3.72 2.77 -15.65
C LEU A 29 -3.84 2.34 -14.17
N VAL A 30 -4.23 3.29 -13.30
CA VAL A 30 -4.66 3.07 -11.92
C VAL A 30 -6.18 3.23 -11.87
N HIS A 31 -6.88 2.24 -11.34
CA HIS A 31 -8.34 2.20 -11.31
C HIS A 31 -8.93 2.68 -9.98
N ALA A 32 -8.17 2.51 -8.90
CA ALA A 32 -8.53 2.97 -7.56
C ALA A 32 -7.27 3.16 -6.72
N VAL A 33 -7.38 3.98 -5.66
CA VAL A 33 -6.29 4.21 -4.69
C VAL A 33 -6.78 3.93 -3.28
N ALA A 34 -5.95 3.28 -2.47
CA ALA A 34 -6.15 3.15 -1.02
C ALA A 34 -4.96 3.81 -0.30
N TYR A 35 -5.23 4.65 0.69
CA TYR A 35 -4.17 5.32 1.46
C TYR A 35 -3.98 4.68 2.82
N THR A 36 -2.72 4.45 3.18
CA THR A 36 -2.33 3.99 4.51
C THR A 36 -2.42 5.12 5.54
N HIS A 37 -1.87 6.27 5.21
CA HIS A 37 -1.83 7.49 6.02
C HIS A 37 -1.45 8.72 5.18
N ALA A 38 -1.27 9.89 5.81
CA ALA A 38 -1.13 11.16 5.11
C ALA A 38 0.28 11.77 5.16
N HIS A 39 1.34 10.98 5.38
CA HIS A 39 2.71 11.49 5.24
C HIS A 39 3.04 11.81 3.79
N ALA A 40 4.00 12.73 3.59
CA ALA A 40 4.34 13.30 2.30
C ALA A 40 4.81 12.24 1.28
N ASP A 41 5.61 11.29 1.71
CA ASP A 41 6.14 10.18 0.93
C ASP A 41 5.07 9.14 0.52
N HIS A 42 3.88 9.20 1.12
CA HIS A 42 2.72 8.37 0.75
C HIS A 42 1.66 9.13 -0.04
N LEU A 43 1.69 10.48 -0.02
CA LEU A 43 0.58 11.30 -0.50
C LEU A 43 0.93 12.21 -1.69
N PHE A 44 2.17 12.71 -1.80
CA PHE A 44 2.45 13.89 -2.64
C PHE A 44 2.57 13.62 -4.14
N GLY A 45 2.42 12.38 -4.59
CA GLY A 45 2.20 12.03 -5.98
C GLY A 45 0.72 12.02 -6.41
N LEU A 46 -0.22 12.42 -5.54
CA LEU A 46 -1.66 12.38 -5.82
C LEU A 46 -2.04 13.17 -7.10
N ASP A 47 -1.36 14.28 -7.38
CA ASP A 47 -1.65 15.08 -8.58
C ASP A 47 -1.49 14.30 -9.89
N ASP A 48 -0.61 13.32 -9.94
CA ASP A 48 -0.40 12.47 -11.11
C ASP A 48 -1.62 11.57 -11.43
N LEU A 49 -2.58 11.44 -10.52
CA LEU A 49 -3.83 10.72 -10.78
C LEU A 49 -4.74 11.44 -11.79
N ARG A 50 -4.53 12.74 -12.05
CA ARG A 50 -5.36 13.57 -12.95
C ARG A 50 -5.49 13.06 -14.38
N VAL A 51 -4.58 12.19 -14.82
CA VAL A 51 -4.62 11.63 -16.16
C VAL A 51 -5.60 10.45 -16.30
N PHE A 52 -5.89 9.73 -15.21
CA PHE A 52 -6.65 8.48 -15.27
C PHE A 52 -8.14 8.65 -15.51
N PRO A 53 -8.87 9.65 -14.97
CA PRO A 53 -10.32 9.83 -15.22
C PRO A 53 -10.68 9.85 -16.70
N ARG A 54 -9.81 10.41 -17.54
CA ARG A 54 -10.00 10.45 -19.00
C ARG A 54 -10.09 9.05 -19.62
N TYR A 55 -9.33 8.08 -19.08
CA TYR A 55 -9.29 6.71 -19.60
C TYR A 55 -10.30 5.80 -18.89
N LEU A 56 -10.62 6.11 -17.64
CA LEU A 56 -11.62 5.37 -16.85
C LEU A 56 -13.05 5.75 -17.24
N GLY A 57 -13.28 6.99 -17.69
CA GLY A 57 -14.61 7.54 -17.93
C GLY A 57 -15.35 7.95 -16.65
N HIS A 58 -14.64 7.97 -15.52
CA HIS A 58 -15.18 8.37 -14.21
C HIS A 58 -14.03 8.85 -13.29
N GLU A 59 -14.40 9.48 -12.17
CA GLU A 59 -13.48 9.89 -11.10
C GLU A 59 -12.71 8.69 -10.52
N VAL A 60 -11.46 8.92 -10.06
CA VAL A 60 -10.68 7.86 -9.38
C VAL A 60 -11.21 7.66 -7.97
N PRO A 61 -11.67 6.45 -7.60
CA PRO A 61 -12.06 6.14 -6.23
C PRO A 61 -10.86 6.16 -5.28
N ILE A 62 -11.02 6.89 -4.15
CA ILE A 62 -10.03 7.05 -3.10
C ILE A 62 -10.57 6.44 -1.81
N TYR A 63 -9.98 5.34 -1.38
CA TYR A 63 -10.31 4.66 -0.13
C TYR A 63 -9.34 5.13 0.97
N CYS A 64 -9.84 5.85 1.96
CA CYS A 64 -9.02 6.37 3.06
C CYS A 64 -9.84 6.64 4.31
N GLU A 65 -9.16 6.75 5.45
CA GLU A 65 -9.78 7.26 6.67
C GLU A 65 -10.11 8.76 6.55
N PRO A 66 -11.12 9.27 7.29
CA PRO A 66 -11.51 10.69 7.21
C PRO A 66 -10.37 11.68 7.51
N GLU A 67 -9.42 11.29 8.36
CA GLU A 67 -8.23 12.09 8.67
C GLU A 67 -7.35 12.31 7.43
N VAL A 68 -7.17 11.24 6.63
CA VAL A 68 -6.39 11.27 5.39
C VAL A 68 -7.10 12.10 4.34
N GLU A 69 -8.43 11.96 4.19
CA GLU A 69 -9.22 12.81 3.30
C GLU A 69 -9.05 14.30 3.65
N ARG A 70 -9.14 14.65 4.94
CA ARG A 70 -8.91 16.03 5.38
C ARG A 70 -7.51 16.54 5.03
N ALA A 71 -6.50 15.70 5.17
CA ALA A 71 -5.12 16.04 4.79
C ALA A 71 -4.99 16.24 3.28
N ILE A 72 -5.58 15.37 2.46
CA ILE A 72 -5.61 15.48 1.00
C ILE A 72 -6.27 16.81 0.59
N ARG A 73 -7.47 17.09 1.07
CA ARG A 73 -8.20 18.31 0.73
C ARG A 73 -7.45 19.59 1.12
N ARG A 74 -6.69 19.55 2.22
CA ARG A 74 -5.85 20.69 2.64
C ARG A 74 -4.59 20.82 1.77
N SER A 75 -3.90 19.74 1.48
CA SER A 75 -2.63 19.75 0.74
C SER A 75 -2.82 20.02 -0.74
N PHE A 76 -3.94 19.57 -1.31
CA PHE A 76 -4.31 19.70 -2.72
C PHE A 76 -5.58 20.51 -2.89
N ALA A 77 -5.72 21.62 -2.12
CA ALA A 77 -6.94 22.44 -2.10
C ALA A 77 -7.37 22.90 -3.50
N TYR A 78 -6.42 23.17 -4.39
CA TYR A 78 -6.70 23.55 -5.78
C TYR A 78 -7.50 22.48 -6.57
N ALA A 79 -7.30 21.20 -6.27
CA ALA A 79 -8.00 20.09 -6.95
C ALA A 79 -9.51 20.06 -6.60
N PHE A 80 -9.91 20.71 -5.52
CA PHE A 80 -11.29 20.77 -5.03
C PHE A 80 -11.92 22.16 -5.21
N ASP A 81 -11.21 23.09 -5.87
CA ASP A 81 -11.78 24.38 -6.26
C ASP A 81 -12.75 24.19 -7.41
N PRO A 82 -14.04 24.61 -7.28
CA PRO A 82 -15.02 24.49 -8.35
C PRO A 82 -14.60 25.15 -9.66
N ALA A 83 -13.84 26.25 -9.60
CA ALA A 83 -13.34 26.90 -10.80
C ALA A 83 -12.26 26.07 -11.52
N ALA A 84 -11.39 25.40 -10.78
CA ALA A 84 -10.37 24.51 -11.34
C ALA A 84 -10.99 23.24 -11.93
N GLN A 85 -12.03 22.71 -11.31
CA GLN A 85 -12.77 21.52 -11.81
C GLN A 85 -13.54 21.79 -13.13
N MET A 86 -13.82 23.04 -13.44
CA MET A 86 -14.45 23.42 -14.72
C MET A 86 -13.49 23.43 -15.92
N ILE A 87 -12.17 23.27 -15.68
CA ILE A 87 -11.16 23.22 -16.75
C ILE A 87 -11.22 21.84 -17.40
N PRO A 88 -11.57 21.72 -18.72
CA PRO A 88 -11.70 20.42 -19.35
C PRO A 88 -10.38 19.65 -19.40
N ALA A 89 -10.49 18.32 -19.33
CA ALA A 89 -9.43 17.37 -19.70
C ALA A 89 -8.15 17.42 -18.85
N GLY A 90 -8.28 17.16 -17.56
CA GLY A 90 -7.12 16.83 -16.73
C GLY A 90 -6.37 18.02 -16.15
N GLY A 91 -7.06 19.15 -15.96
CA GLY A 91 -6.51 20.31 -15.25
C GLY A 91 -6.20 20.00 -13.78
N VAL A 92 -7.04 19.19 -13.15
CA VAL A 92 -6.91 18.73 -11.75
C VAL A 92 -7.31 17.26 -11.63
N PRO A 93 -6.87 16.54 -10.58
CA PRO A 93 -7.34 15.19 -10.31
C PRO A 93 -8.85 15.18 -10.01
N GLU A 94 -9.61 14.35 -10.71
CA GLU A 94 -11.01 14.09 -10.43
C GLU A 94 -11.12 12.86 -9.53
N LEU A 95 -11.47 13.08 -8.25
CA LEU A 95 -11.39 12.10 -7.19
C LEU A 95 -12.74 11.94 -6.48
N VAL A 96 -13.15 10.70 -6.24
CA VAL A 96 -14.32 10.40 -5.41
C VAL A 96 -13.88 9.67 -4.14
N PHE A 97 -14.08 10.30 -2.98
CA PHE A 97 -13.73 9.69 -1.71
C PHE A 97 -14.73 8.63 -1.30
N ARG A 98 -14.20 7.52 -0.82
CA ARG A 98 -14.89 6.37 -0.23
C ARG A 98 -14.32 6.17 1.17
N PRO A 99 -14.90 6.82 2.20
CA PRO A 99 -14.39 6.70 3.56
C PRO A 99 -14.41 5.25 4.03
N ILE A 100 -13.31 4.80 4.60
CA ILE A 100 -13.15 3.47 5.18
C ILE A 100 -12.68 3.56 6.64
N GLY A 101 -12.90 2.47 7.36
CA GLY A 101 -12.27 2.19 8.65
C GLY A 101 -11.53 0.85 8.57
N THR A 102 -11.74 -0.02 9.56
CA THR A 102 -11.14 -1.36 9.60
C THR A 102 -12.05 -2.45 9.04
N GLU A 103 -13.27 -2.13 8.63
CA GLU A 103 -14.18 -3.11 8.02
C GLU A 103 -13.75 -3.43 6.58
N PRO A 104 -13.85 -4.71 6.16
CA PRO A 104 -13.58 -5.09 4.78
C PRO A 104 -14.50 -4.38 3.79
N PHE A 105 -13.96 -4.00 2.64
CA PHE A 105 -14.73 -3.39 1.56
C PHE A 105 -14.47 -4.08 0.21
N GLN A 106 -15.37 -3.88 -0.75
CA GLN A 106 -15.26 -4.42 -2.09
C GLN A 106 -14.74 -3.36 -3.06
N THR A 107 -13.75 -3.71 -3.87
CA THR A 107 -13.28 -2.89 -5.00
C THR A 107 -12.62 -3.76 -6.05
N LEU A 108 -12.80 -3.41 -7.32
CA LEU A 108 -12.14 -4.05 -8.47
C LEU A 108 -12.26 -5.59 -8.48
N GLY A 109 -13.44 -6.10 -8.10
CA GLY A 109 -13.71 -7.55 -8.06
C GLY A 109 -13.04 -8.29 -6.90
N ALA A 110 -12.53 -7.60 -5.88
CA ALA A 110 -11.85 -8.21 -4.74
C ALA A 110 -12.30 -7.62 -3.39
N THR A 111 -12.17 -8.41 -2.35
CA THR A 111 -12.33 -7.97 -0.96
C THR A 111 -11.00 -7.43 -0.44
N VAL A 112 -10.97 -6.18 -0.04
CA VAL A 112 -9.85 -5.54 0.64
C VAL A 112 -10.15 -5.45 2.14
N THR A 113 -9.27 -5.96 2.97
CA THR A 113 -9.39 -5.94 4.43
C THR A 113 -8.36 -4.95 4.99
N PRO A 114 -8.78 -3.78 5.49
CA PRO A 114 -7.89 -2.88 6.19
C PRO A 114 -7.43 -3.48 7.52
N ILE A 115 -6.20 -3.21 7.89
CA ILE A 115 -5.57 -3.72 9.12
C ILE A 115 -5.11 -2.52 9.93
N ARG A 116 -5.60 -2.38 11.18
CA ARG A 116 -5.12 -1.34 12.07
C ARG A 116 -3.66 -1.60 12.44
N LEU A 117 -2.81 -0.59 12.26
CA LEU A 117 -1.40 -0.58 12.61
C LEU A 117 -1.10 0.72 13.35
N TRP A 118 0.06 0.78 14.02
CA TRP A 118 0.56 1.97 14.67
C TRP A 118 1.88 2.43 14.07
N HIS A 119 1.97 3.71 13.76
CA HIS A 119 3.17 4.40 13.35
C HIS A 119 3.59 5.38 14.46
N GLY A 120 4.31 4.89 15.48
CA GLY A 120 4.45 5.59 16.75
C GLY A 120 3.08 5.79 17.41
N PRO A 121 2.68 7.04 17.73
CA PRO A 121 1.37 7.32 18.30
C PRO A 121 0.24 7.41 17.27
N MET A 122 0.55 7.40 15.97
CA MET A 122 -0.42 7.60 14.90
C MET A 122 -1.04 6.28 14.45
N PRO A 123 -2.38 6.15 14.45
CA PRO A 123 -3.05 5.02 13.82
C PRO A 123 -2.97 5.14 12.31
N ILE A 124 -2.63 4.02 11.65
CA ILE A 124 -2.55 3.91 10.20
C ILE A 124 -3.23 2.64 9.71
N LEU A 125 -3.36 2.47 8.40
CA LEU A 125 -3.91 1.26 7.80
C LEU A 125 -2.84 0.51 7.01
N GLY A 126 -2.74 -0.80 7.26
CA GLY A 126 -2.25 -1.76 6.29
C GLY A 126 -3.42 -2.37 5.52
N TYR A 127 -3.14 -3.15 4.49
CA TYR A 127 -4.17 -3.76 3.65
C TYR A 127 -3.87 -5.23 3.38
N ARG A 128 -4.93 -6.06 3.42
CA ARG A 128 -4.89 -7.46 3.01
C ARG A 128 -5.85 -7.70 1.86
N VAL A 129 -5.40 -8.41 0.83
CA VAL A 129 -6.23 -8.95 -0.25
C VAL A 129 -5.91 -10.43 -0.41
N GLY A 130 -6.87 -11.28 -0.10
CA GLY A 130 -6.65 -12.73 -0.12
C GLY A 130 -5.47 -13.18 0.76
N GLY A 131 -4.45 -13.78 0.15
CA GLY A 131 -3.24 -14.26 0.81
C GLY A 131 -2.11 -13.22 0.90
N VAL A 132 -2.32 -11.97 0.45
CA VAL A 132 -1.29 -10.92 0.44
C VAL A 132 -1.62 -9.82 1.43
N ALA A 133 -0.63 -9.36 2.20
CA ALA A 133 -0.77 -8.20 3.05
C ALA A 133 0.40 -7.21 2.85
N TYR A 134 0.07 -5.92 2.95
CA TYR A 134 0.99 -4.79 2.89
C TYR A 134 0.89 -3.96 4.18
N CYS A 135 1.98 -3.89 4.92
CA CYS A 135 2.09 -3.24 6.23
C CYS A 135 3.36 -2.38 6.27
N THR A 136 3.29 -1.18 5.68
CA THR A 136 4.38 -0.20 5.72
C THR A 136 4.28 0.70 6.95
N ASP A 137 5.38 1.37 7.31
CA ASP A 137 5.43 2.42 8.34
C ASP A 137 4.93 1.97 9.72
N VAL A 138 5.18 0.73 10.07
CA VAL A 138 4.63 0.13 11.27
C VAL A 138 5.66 0.06 12.40
N SER A 139 5.29 0.53 13.58
CA SER A 139 6.05 0.32 14.83
C SER A 139 5.42 -0.76 15.70
N GLU A 140 4.09 -0.96 15.57
CA GLU A 140 3.35 -1.94 16.37
C GLU A 140 2.15 -2.47 15.57
N ILE A 141 1.92 -3.78 15.65
CA ILE A 141 0.74 -4.45 15.11
C ILE A 141 -0.09 -4.93 16.30
N PRO A 142 -1.28 -4.34 16.55
CA PRO A 142 -2.12 -4.75 17.67
C PRO A 142 -2.67 -6.18 17.50
N PRO A 143 -3.15 -6.82 18.57
CA PRO A 143 -3.60 -8.23 18.52
C PRO A 143 -4.64 -8.52 17.44
N GLU A 144 -5.59 -7.62 17.19
CA GLU A 144 -6.57 -7.73 16.11
C GLU A 144 -5.93 -7.65 14.71
N GLY A 145 -4.88 -6.85 14.56
CA GLY A 145 -4.08 -6.79 13.32
C GLY A 145 -3.33 -8.11 13.10
N ILE A 146 -2.69 -8.65 14.15
CA ILE A 146 -2.04 -9.96 14.08
C ILE A 146 -3.03 -11.07 13.69
N ALA A 147 -4.25 -11.04 14.23
CA ALA A 147 -5.28 -12.02 13.87
C ALA A 147 -5.67 -11.95 12.39
N ARG A 148 -5.75 -10.74 11.81
CA ARG A 148 -6.03 -10.53 10.39
C ARG A 148 -4.88 -10.90 9.45
N LEU A 149 -3.66 -11.01 9.98
CA LEU A 149 -2.45 -11.36 9.22
C LEU A 149 -2.11 -12.86 9.26
N GLN A 150 -2.98 -13.71 9.79
CA GLN A 150 -2.74 -15.16 9.79
C GLN A 150 -2.96 -15.78 8.40
N GLY A 151 -2.18 -16.82 8.06
CA GLY A 151 -2.35 -17.59 6.84
C GLY A 151 -2.08 -16.83 5.55
N LEU A 152 -1.06 -15.98 5.53
CA LEU A 152 -0.61 -15.24 4.35
C LEU A 152 0.30 -16.09 3.47
N ASP A 153 0.13 -15.91 2.16
CA ASP A 153 1.09 -16.40 1.16
C ASP A 153 2.27 -15.41 1.05
N VAL A 154 1.96 -14.11 1.10
CA VAL A 154 2.96 -13.02 0.98
C VAL A 154 2.69 -11.93 2.02
N LEU A 155 3.71 -11.56 2.75
CA LEU A 155 3.73 -10.40 3.63
C LEU A 155 4.73 -9.36 3.12
N ILE A 156 4.28 -8.14 2.86
CA ILE A 156 5.14 -6.99 2.63
C ILE A 156 5.11 -6.15 3.91
N LEU A 157 6.26 -6.01 4.58
CA LEU A 157 6.34 -5.44 5.93
C LEU A 157 7.42 -4.37 6.01
N ASP A 158 7.18 -3.35 6.82
CA ASP A 158 8.19 -2.35 7.19
C ASP A 158 9.46 -3.01 7.77
N GLY A 159 10.62 -2.54 7.34
CA GLY A 159 11.92 -3.00 7.83
C GLY A 159 12.97 -1.91 7.68
N LEU A 160 12.73 -0.75 8.31
CA LEU A 160 13.39 0.51 8.02
C LEU A 160 14.93 0.43 8.03
N ARG A 161 15.52 -0.10 9.10
CA ARG A 161 16.98 -0.14 9.33
C ARG A 161 17.31 -1.11 10.47
N ARG A 162 18.62 -1.36 10.73
CA ARG A 162 19.04 -2.23 11.86
C ARG A 162 18.87 -1.55 13.22
N GLN A 163 19.15 -0.24 13.32
CA GLN A 163 19.02 0.49 14.58
C GLN A 163 17.55 0.74 14.92
N PRO A 164 17.16 0.70 16.19
CA PRO A 164 15.81 1.01 16.63
C PRO A 164 15.30 2.36 16.12
N HIS A 165 14.00 2.44 15.86
CA HIS A 165 13.31 3.65 15.49
C HIS A 165 12.00 3.79 16.31
N PRO A 166 11.60 5.01 16.72
CA PRO A 166 10.41 5.18 17.56
C PRO A 166 9.09 4.91 16.84
N THR A 167 9.06 5.00 15.52
CA THR A 167 7.83 4.90 14.72
C THR A 167 7.85 3.78 13.68
N HIS A 168 8.94 3.04 13.54
CA HIS A 168 9.09 1.94 12.58
C HIS A 168 9.69 0.70 13.24
N LEU A 169 9.37 -0.46 12.69
CA LEU A 169 10.11 -1.68 13.01
C LEU A 169 11.54 -1.55 12.49
N ASN A 170 12.51 -1.94 13.29
CA ASN A 170 13.83 -2.24 12.76
C ASN A 170 13.81 -3.63 12.10
N LEU A 171 14.85 -3.94 11.35
CA LEU A 171 14.89 -5.18 10.58
C LEU A 171 14.76 -6.44 11.46
N ASP A 172 15.38 -6.45 12.64
CA ASP A 172 15.33 -7.61 13.55
C ASP A 172 13.92 -7.79 14.13
N GLN A 173 13.24 -6.70 14.48
CA GLN A 173 11.84 -6.71 14.91
C GLN A 173 10.92 -7.18 13.79
N ALA A 174 11.15 -6.71 12.56
CA ALA A 174 10.37 -7.11 11.39
C ALA A 174 10.54 -8.61 11.07
N VAL A 175 11.76 -9.15 11.19
CA VAL A 175 12.04 -10.58 11.07
C VAL A 175 11.28 -11.39 12.14
N GLU A 176 11.23 -10.90 13.38
CA GLU A 176 10.50 -11.60 14.45
C GLU A 176 8.99 -11.60 14.22
N VAL A 177 8.42 -10.48 13.75
CA VAL A 177 7.01 -10.43 13.34
C VAL A 177 6.74 -11.42 12.19
N ALA A 178 7.59 -11.46 11.17
CA ALA A 178 7.46 -12.39 10.05
C ALA A 178 7.55 -13.85 10.52
N ARG A 179 8.47 -14.19 11.43
CA ARG A 179 8.55 -15.54 12.02
C ARG A 179 7.28 -15.94 12.75
N ARG A 180 6.71 -15.02 13.54
CA ARG A 180 5.48 -15.26 14.30
C ARG A 180 4.27 -15.45 13.37
N LEU A 181 4.17 -14.70 12.28
CA LEU A 181 3.08 -14.80 11.31
C LEU A 181 3.25 -15.98 10.35
N ALA A 182 4.49 -16.44 10.13
CA ALA A 182 4.88 -17.55 9.27
C ALA A 182 4.23 -17.51 7.86
N PRO A 183 4.31 -16.39 7.12
CA PRO A 183 3.81 -16.33 5.75
C PRO A 183 4.66 -17.21 4.83
N GLY A 184 4.14 -17.53 3.64
CA GLY A 184 4.90 -18.25 2.64
C GLY A 184 6.17 -17.53 2.21
N ARG A 185 6.09 -16.19 2.00
CA ARG A 185 7.23 -15.29 1.70
C ARG A 185 7.05 -13.96 2.41
N THR A 186 8.18 -13.33 2.77
CA THR A 186 8.19 -11.96 3.34
C THR A 186 9.10 -11.06 2.53
N PHE A 187 8.62 -9.85 2.24
CA PHE A 187 9.40 -8.79 1.63
C PHE A 187 9.43 -7.58 2.56
N PHE A 188 10.65 -7.16 2.96
CA PHE A 188 10.79 -5.95 3.76
C PHE A 188 10.86 -4.72 2.86
N THR A 189 10.06 -3.72 3.18
CA THR A 189 9.91 -2.45 2.44
C THR A 189 10.27 -1.26 3.32
N HIS A 190 10.15 -0.04 2.80
CA HIS A 190 10.46 1.22 3.49
C HIS A 190 11.91 1.28 4.00
N ILE A 191 12.84 0.82 3.17
CA ILE A 191 14.24 0.58 3.52
C ILE A 191 15.02 1.90 3.49
N ALA A 192 15.67 2.24 4.61
CA ALA A 192 16.57 3.38 4.67
C ALA A 192 17.91 3.08 3.95
N HIS A 193 18.56 4.13 3.44
CA HIS A 193 19.83 4.08 2.71
C HIS A 193 20.98 3.34 3.42
N ARG A 194 20.85 3.05 4.72
CA ARG A 194 21.88 2.34 5.51
C ARG A 194 21.81 0.83 5.43
N LEU A 195 20.78 0.27 4.80
CA LEU A 195 20.70 -1.15 4.50
C LEU A 195 21.19 -1.38 3.08
N GLU A 196 22.41 -1.92 2.94
CA GLU A 196 22.89 -2.38 1.66
C GLU A 196 22.11 -3.66 1.27
N HIS A 197 21.50 -3.66 0.08
CA HIS A 197 20.50 -4.64 -0.33
C HIS A 197 21.04 -6.07 -0.37
N GLU A 198 22.13 -6.29 -1.12
CA GLU A 198 22.70 -7.62 -1.33
C GLU A 198 23.29 -8.21 -0.05
N ALA A 199 24.06 -7.39 0.70
CA ALA A 199 24.68 -7.84 1.95
C ALA A 199 23.61 -8.16 3.01
N THR A 200 22.52 -7.40 3.05
CA THR A 200 21.42 -7.65 3.98
C THR A 200 20.67 -8.93 3.61
N ASN A 201 20.31 -9.13 2.32
CA ASN A 201 19.64 -10.34 1.85
C ASN A 201 20.40 -11.62 2.18
N ARG A 202 21.74 -11.60 2.10
CA ARG A 202 22.58 -12.77 2.49
C ARG A 202 22.47 -13.14 3.98
N THR A 203 21.99 -12.24 4.83
CA THR A 203 21.85 -12.46 6.28
C THR A 203 20.43 -12.73 6.74
N LEU A 204 19.45 -12.55 5.86
CA LEU A 204 18.04 -12.78 6.18
C LEU A 204 17.73 -14.29 6.24
N PRO A 205 16.74 -14.70 7.04
CA PRO A 205 16.25 -16.08 7.06
C PRO A 205 15.68 -16.49 5.70
N PRO A 206 15.67 -17.79 5.37
CA PRO A 206 15.02 -18.31 4.17
C PRO A 206 13.56 -17.84 4.04
N GLY A 207 13.15 -17.44 2.83
CA GLY A 207 11.80 -16.91 2.55
C GLY A 207 11.59 -15.45 2.93
N MET A 208 12.62 -14.75 3.39
CA MET A 208 12.59 -13.33 3.73
C MET A 208 13.62 -12.57 2.88
N GLU A 209 13.21 -11.47 2.26
CA GLU A 209 14.03 -10.68 1.34
C GLU A 209 13.72 -9.19 1.51
N LEU A 210 14.68 -8.33 1.22
CA LEU A 210 14.41 -6.90 1.02
C LEU A 210 13.69 -6.71 -0.32
N ALA A 211 12.63 -5.92 -0.33
CA ALA A 211 12.01 -5.47 -1.58
C ALA A 211 12.93 -4.51 -2.34
N TYR A 212 12.65 -4.33 -3.61
CA TYR A 212 13.29 -3.32 -4.47
C TYR A 212 12.26 -2.74 -5.44
N ASP A 213 12.54 -1.55 -5.96
CA ASP A 213 11.66 -0.89 -6.92
C ASP A 213 11.53 -1.69 -8.21
N GLY A 214 10.29 -1.96 -8.61
CA GLY A 214 9.98 -2.81 -9.77
C GLY A 214 9.86 -4.31 -9.45
N LEU A 215 9.98 -4.72 -8.17
CA LEU A 215 9.74 -6.10 -7.79
C LEU A 215 8.29 -6.52 -8.14
N THR A 216 8.17 -7.53 -8.98
CA THR A 216 6.88 -8.14 -9.31
C THR A 216 6.74 -9.49 -8.63
N ILE A 217 5.67 -9.68 -7.85
CA ILE A 217 5.40 -10.91 -7.12
C ILE A 217 4.18 -11.59 -7.75
N PRO A 218 4.38 -12.71 -8.50
CA PRO A 218 3.26 -13.45 -9.04
C PRO A 218 2.47 -14.11 -7.89
N LEU A 219 1.14 -13.97 -7.94
CA LEU A 219 0.21 -14.57 -6.99
C LEU A 219 -0.50 -15.73 -7.68
N ASN A 220 -0.18 -16.96 -7.29
CA ASN A 220 -0.83 -18.14 -7.86
C ASN A 220 -2.29 -18.24 -7.37
N GLN A 221 -3.24 -18.03 -8.25
CA GLN A 221 -4.68 -18.25 -7.96
C GLN A 221 -5.07 -19.74 -7.92
N GLU A 222 -4.23 -20.63 -8.42
CA GLU A 222 -4.59 -22.06 -8.61
C GLU A 222 -4.49 -22.97 -7.37
N ALA A 223 -3.82 -22.52 -6.29
CA ALA A 223 -3.55 -23.40 -5.14
C ALA A 223 -4.74 -23.65 -4.19
N ARG A 224 -5.88 -22.97 -4.35
CA ARG A 224 -7.00 -23.04 -3.39
C ARG A 224 -8.18 -23.92 -3.84
N HIS A 225 -8.16 -24.53 -5.02
CA HIS A 225 -9.28 -25.38 -5.51
C HIS A 225 -9.05 -26.88 -5.35
N SER A 226 -7.90 -27.33 -4.83
CA SER A 226 -7.57 -28.77 -4.73
C SER A 226 -7.77 -29.40 -3.34
N CYS A 227 -8.35 -28.71 -2.37
CA CYS A 227 -8.60 -29.27 -1.02
C CYS A 227 -10.08 -29.51 -0.68
N LEU A 228 -10.97 -29.56 -1.68
CA LEU A 228 -12.38 -29.98 -1.50
C LEU A 228 -12.72 -30.99 -2.61
N ALA A 229 -12.15 -32.15 -2.50
CA ALA A 229 -12.63 -33.39 -3.17
C ALA A 229 -12.50 -34.53 -2.16
#